data_5bf6a8e7667c25c69fb62ed4b3ebdba5
#
_entry.id   5bf6a8e7667c25c69fb62ed4b3ebdba5
#
_cell.length_a   1.000
_cell.length_b   1.000
_cell.length_c   1.000
_cell.angle_alpha   90.00
_cell.angle_beta   90.00
_cell.angle_gamma   90.00
#
_symmetry.space_group_name_H-M   'P 1'
#
loop_
_entity.id
_entity.type
_entity.pdbx_description
1 polymer ?
#
loop_
_entity_poly.entity_id
_entity_poly.type
_entity_poly.pdbx_seq_one_letter_code
_entity_poly.pdbx_strand_id
1 'polypeptide(L)'
;TKLDKRVNALRLPTVRREVHISHSDVIRSMIGLLATGKTDFDHIEAYRQDDIFSASMGIQHVPSSPTLRQRLDQLACLPMTETILWEESIRLLIQRHATLSPCWTKGKTTWLPLDIDGSPFDNSDTKKEGVSRTYKGFDGFTPLFAYAGKEGYLVHAELRPGKQHVQDNMPSFLVTAIRRARQLTSSRLLVRMDAGNDAEANVHVCLKEDVDFVIKRNLRRESKALWFQIASQKGRRVDDGQSEGVQTYELCLPQKAAIDGNTYTYVQVTQVTERTMERNGQLMLVPDYEVESYWVRLKGYEHVRMSDVLALYHDHATCEQFHSELKSDLDLERLPSGKMKTNALVLVMGAFVYNLLRLIGQDLLSDPRHPLHHKVKRRRIKTIIQTVITMAGRLVRRSRQIWMKLTRRSGYSILLLNVYQKWKEAR
;
A
#
# COMPACT_ATOMS: atom_id res chain seq x y z
N THR A 1 14.93 -14.32 -4.76
CA THR A 1 14.31 -13.83 -6.00
C THR A 1 15.13 -14.21 -7.24
N LYS A 2 14.51 -14.17 -8.41
CA LYS A 2 15.20 -14.38 -9.71
C LYS A 2 15.37 -13.05 -10.46
N LEU A 3 15.37 -11.93 -9.74
CA LEU A 3 15.35 -10.59 -10.29
C LEU A 3 16.46 -10.38 -11.33
N ASP A 4 17.71 -10.67 -10.96
CA ASP A 4 18.88 -10.43 -11.84
C ASP A 4 18.78 -11.17 -13.18
N LYS A 5 18.49 -12.47 -13.11
CA LYS A 5 18.37 -13.29 -14.32
C LYS A 5 17.26 -12.76 -15.22
N ARG A 6 16.15 -12.32 -14.66
CA ARG A 6 14.98 -11.86 -15.42
C ARG A 6 15.20 -10.49 -16.02
N VAL A 7 15.72 -9.52 -15.26
CA VAL A 7 15.96 -8.17 -15.80
C VAL A 7 17.10 -8.14 -16.79
N ASN A 8 18.15 -8.96 -16.60
CA ASN A 8 19.25 -9.06 -17.57
C ASN A 8 18.87 -9.75 -18.88
N ALA A 9 17.76 -10.50 -18.91
CA ALA A 9 17.20 -11.08 -20.13
C ALA A 9 16.41 -10.06 -20.99
N LEU A 10 16.13 -8.88 -20.45
CA LEU A 10 15.45 -7.82 -21.19
C LEU A 10 16.35 -7.29 -22.32
N ARG A 11 15.77 -7.08 -23.50
CA ARG A 11 16.47 -6.50 -24.64
C ARG A 11 16.02 -5.07 -24.87
N LEU A 12 16.97 -4.13 -24.86
CA LEU A 12 16.70 -2.73 -25.16
C LEU A 12 16.78 -2.51 -26.69
N PRO A 13 15.73 -1.98 -27.33
CA PRO A 13 15.70 -1.81 -28.78
C PRO A 13 16.80 -0.88 -29.32
N THR A 14 17.26 0.05 -28.48
CA THR A 14 18.20 1.12 -28.82
C THR A 14 19.66 0.77 -28.61
N VAL A 15 19.97 -0.38 -27.97
CA VAL A 15 21.34 -0.75 -27.61
C VAL A 15 21.86 -1.84 -28.54
N ARG A 16 22.80 -1.47 -29.44
CA ARG A 16 23.42 -2.40 -30.39
C ARG A 16 24.74 -3.05 -29.90
N ARG A 17 25.24 -2.64 -28.71
CA ARG A 17 26.51 -3.14 -28.12
C ARG A 17 26.27 -3.75 -26.77
N GLU A 18 27.14 -4.65 -26.34
CA GLU A 18 27.16 -5.13 -24.97
C GLU A 18 27.21 -3.96 -23.99
N VAL A 19 26.33 -4.00 -23.01
CA VAL A 19 26.19 -2.94 -22.05
C VAL A 19 27.17 -3.20 -20.92
N HIS A 20 28.11 -2.30 -20.71
CA HIS A 20 29.15 -2.43 -19.68
C HIS A 20 28.58 -2.55 -18.27
N ILE A 21 27.45 -1.92 -18.00
CA ILE A 21 26.73 -2.01 -16.71
C ILE A 21 25.45 -2.81 -16.92
N SER A 22 25.28 -3.91 -16.21
CA SER A 22 24.13 -4.81 -16.35
C SER A 22 22.81 -4.13 -15.96
N HIS A 23 21.67 -4.63 -16.46
CA HIS A 23 20.35 -4.13 -16.04
C HIS A 23 20.14 -4.38 -14.55
N SER A 24 20.61 -5.50 -14.02
CA SER A 24 20.52 -5.81 -12.61
C SER A 24 21.31 -4.83 -11.75
N ASP A 25 22.50 -4.39 -12.19
CA ASP A 25 23.28 -3.40 -11.44
C ASP A 25 22.56 -2.04 -11.39
N VAL A 26 21.93 -1.63 -12.50
CA VAL A 26 21.11 -0.40 -12.54
C VAL A 26 19.92 -0.49 -11.58
N ILE A 27 19.15 -1.57 -11.66
CA ILE A 27 17.96 -1.76 -10.80
C ILE A 27 18.37 -1.87 -9.32
N ARG A 28 19.41 -2.64 -9.00
CA ARG A 28 19.92 -2.79 -7.63
C ARG A 28 20.50 -1.51 -7.06
N SER A 29 21.14 -0.68 -7.90
CA SER A 29 21.62 0.63 -7.49
C SER A 29 20.48 1.53 -7.04
N MET A 30 19.39 1.58 -7.81
CA MET A 30 18.21 2.35 -7.42
C MET A 30 17.50 1.75 -6.18
N ILE A 31 17.38 0.43 -6.10
CA ILE A 31 16.86 -0.26 -4.90
C ILE A 31 17.71 0.08 -3.66
N GLY A 32 19.03 0.12 -3.81
CA GLY A 32 19.93 0.49 -2.72
C GLY A 32 19.74 1.93 -2.25
N LEU A 33 19.58 2.89 -3.17
CA LEU A 33 19.25 4.27 -2.83
C LEU A 33 17.93 4.35 -2.05
N LEU A 34 16.87 3.76 -2.60
CA LEU A 34 15.57 3.74 -1.96
C LEU A 34 15.61 3.07 -0.57
N ALA A 35 16.40 2.00 -0.40
CA ALA A 35 16.58 1.35 0.89
C ALA A 35 17.27 2.25 1.94
N THR A 36 17.99 3.29 1.51
CA THR A 36 18.56 4.31 2.40
C THR A 36 17.67 5.55 2.56
N GLY A 37 16.45 5.52 2.01
CA GLY A 37 15.50 6.64 2.04
C GLY A 37 15.91 7.80 1.12
N LYS A 38 16.46 7.50 -0.06
CA LYS A 38 16.91 8.49 -1.04
C LYS A 38 16.35 8.13 -2.42
N THR A 39 15.78 9.12 -3.10
CA THR A 39 15.19 8.93 -4.45
C THR A 39 15.97 9.62 -5.54
N ASP A 40 16.65 10.73 -5.25
CA ASP A 40 17.38 11.48 -6.27
C ASP A 40 18.56 10.65 -6.83
N PHE A 41 18.64 10.60 -8.16
CA PHE A 41 19.68 9.86 -8.87
C PHE A 41 21.09 10.33 -8.53
N ASP A 42 21.27 11.62 -8.18
CA ASP A 42 22.58 12.19 -7.88
C ASP A 42 23.16 11.64 -6.58
N HIS A 43 22.33 11.13 -5.68
CA HIS A 43 22.81 10.46 -4.47
C HIS A 43 23.67 9.21 -4.75
N ILE A 44 23.58 8.62 -5.97
CA ILE A 44 24.40 7.43 -6.31
C ILE A 44 25.88 7.74 -6.37
N GLU A 45 26.27 9.00 -6.64
CA GLU A 45 27.67 9.40 -6.73
C GLU A 45 28.44 9.13 -5.43
N ALA A 46 27.80 9.24 -4.26
CA ALA A 46 28.40 8.95 -2.97
C ALA A 46 28.74 7.45 -2.78
N TYR A 47 28.12 6.57 -3.56
CA TYR A 47 28.28 5.11 -3.44
C TYR A 47 29.16 4.48 -4.52
N ARG A 48 29.64 5.26 -5.49
CA ARG A 48 30.38 4.72 -6.64
C ARG A 48 31.69 4.01 -6.27
N GLN A 49 32.33 4.44 -5.18
CA GLN A 49 33.56 3.84 -4.64
C GLN A 49 33.33 3.15 -3.29
N ASP A 50 32.07 2.93 -2.90
CA ASP A 50 31.71 2.29 -1.65
C ASP A 50 31.66 0.76 -1.82
N ASP A 51 32.71 0.08 -1.36
CA ASP A 51 32.79 -1.38 -1.36
C ASP A 51 31.68 -2.03 -0.53
N ILE A 52 31.18 -1.37 0.53
CA ILE A 52 30.10 -1.91 1.37
C ILE A 52 28.80 -1.90 0.59
N PHE A 53 28.48 -0.78 -0.06
CA PHE A 53 27.29 -0.66 -0.88
C PHE A 53 27.30 -1.69 -2.01
N SER A 54 28.39 -1.77 -2.77
CA SER A 54 28.54 -2.69 -3.89
C SER A 54 28.41 -4.15 -3.43
N ALA A 55 29.09 -4.54 -2.37
CA ALA A 55 29.05 -5.90 -1.82
C ALA A 55 27.68 -6.25 -1.25
N SER A 56 27.05 -5.33 -0.51
CA SER A 56 25.71 -5.54 0.10
C SER A 56 24.62 -5.71 -0.94
N MET A 57 24.69 -4.92 -2.01
CA MET A 57 23.72 -4.98 -3.11
C MET A 57 24.07 -6.04 -4.16
N GLY A 58 25.26 -6.66 -4.09
CA GLY A 58 25.75 -7.60 -5.10
C GLY A 58 25.93 -6.95 -6.47
N ILE A 59 26.38 -5.70 -6.50
CA ILE A 59 26.59 -4.88 -7.70
C ILE A 59 28.07 -5.03 -8.13
N GLN A 60 28.31 -5.24 -9.42
CA GLN A 60 29.66 -5.26 -9.97
C GLN A 60 30.14 -3.85 -10.32
N HIS A 61 29.25 -3.05 -10.92
CA HIS A 61 29.55 -1.69 -11.35
C HIS A 61 28.43 -0.74 -10.96
N VAL A 62 28.69 0.15 -9.98
CA VAL A 62 27.76 1.21 -9.62
C VAL A 62 27.73 2.27 -10.73
N PRO A 63 26.57 2.56 -11.35
CA PRO A 63 26.45 3.54 -12.41
C PRO A 63 26.70 4.96 -11.89
N SER A 64 27.15 5.86 -12.76
CA SER A 64 27.06 7.31 -12.49
C SER A 64 25.61 7.78 -12.53
N SER A 65 25.32 8.94 -11.92
CA SER A 65 23.98 9.53 -11.94
C SER A 65 23.39 9.67 -13.37
N PRO A 66 24.11 10.22 -14.36
CA PRO A 66 23.62 10.28 -15.73
C PRO A 66 23.33 8.89 -16.32
N THR A 67 24.20 7.91 -16.06
CA THR A 67 24.02 6.53 -16.53
C THR A 67 22.80 5.89 -15.86
N LEU A 68 22.64 6.04 -14.56
CA LEU A 68 21.47 5.53 -13.81
C LEU A 68 20.17 6.08 -14.40
N ARG A 69 20.09 7.40 -14.61
CA ARG A 69 18.94 8.08 -15.20
C ARG A 69 18.62 7.57 -16.59
N GLN A 70 19.60 7.58 -17.50
CA GLN A 70 19.40 7.14 -18.89
C GLN A 70 18.98 5.67 -18.98
N ARG A 71 19.57 4.81 -18.15
CA ARG A 71 19.24 3.39 -18.15
C ARG A 71 17.87 3.11 -17.58
N LEU A 72 17.45 3.82 -16.54
CA LEU A 72 16.10 3.72 -16.00
C LEU A 72 15.05 4.25 -17.00
N ASP A 73 15.34 5.32 -17.73
CA ASP A 73 14.50 5.81 -18.80
C ASP A 73 14.28 4.73 -19.89
N GLN A 74 15.34 4.01 -20.28
CA GLN A 74 15.26 2.92 -21.24
C GLN A 74 14.43 1.72 -20.71
N LEU A 75 14.72 1.32 -19.48
CA LEU A 75 14.03 0.19 -18.84
C LEU A 75 12.54 0.49 -18.57
N ALA A 76 12.19 1.73 -18.27
CA ALA A 76 10.82 2.19 -18.07
C ALA A 76 9.97 2.14 -19.36
N CYS A 77 10.62 2.14 -20.53
CA CYS A 77 9.92 1.96 -21.81
C CYS A 77 9.53 0.49 -22.08
N LEU A 78 10.03 -0.46 -21.28
CA LEU A 78 9.72 -1.88 -21.39
C LEU A 78 8.67 -2.27 -20.33
N PRO A 79 7.40 -2.53 -20.70
CA PRO A 79 6.35 -2.91 -19.72
C PRO A 79 6.73 -4.12 -18.87
N MET A 80 7.53 -5.04 -19.45
CA MET A 80 8.02 -6.22 -18.74
C MET A 80 8.88 -5.90 -17.51
N THR A 81 9.54 -4.73 -17.46
CA THR A 81 10.36 -4.33 -16.30
C THR A 81 9.52 -4.19 -15.03
N GLU A 82 8.41 -3.48 -15.11
CA GLU A 82 7.48 -3.34 -13.98
C GLU A 82 6.83 -4.69 -13.60
N THR A 83 6.45 -5.47 -14.60
CA THR A 83 5.88 -6.80 -14.39
C THR A 83 6.85 -7.69 -13.60
N ILE A 84 8.13 -7.73 -13.99
CA ILE A 84 9.17 -8.50 -13.29
C ILE A 84 9.31 -8.04 -11.84
N LEU A 85 9.37 -6.73 -11.60
CA LEU A 85 9.53 -6.18 -10.25
C LEU A 85 8.36 -6.55 -9.35
N TRP A 86 7.11 -6.46 -9.85
CA TRP A 86 5.94 -6.87 -9.09
C TRP A 86 5.92 -8.36 -8.78
N GLU A 87 6.20 -9.21 -9.78
CA GLU A 87 6.23 -10.66 -9.58
C GLU A 87 7.33 -11.08 -8.59
N GLU A 88 8.50 -10.46 -8.66
CA GLU A 88 9.59 -10.73 -7.71
C GLU A 88 9.27 -10.19 -6.30
N SER A 89 8.54 -9.06 -6.20
CA SER A 89 8.05 -8.55 -4.91
C SER A 89 7.08 -9.53 -4.25
N ILE A 90 6.07 -9.99 -4.99
CA ILE A 90 5.10 -10.97 -4.49
C ILE A 90 5.80 -12.31 -4.16
N ARG A 91 6.71 -12.78 -5.03
CA ARG A 91 7.52 -13.98 -4.77
C ARG A 91 8.34 -13.86 -3.48
N LEU A 92 8.93 -12.69 -3.22
CA LEU A 92 9.66 -12.41 -1.99
C LEU A 92 8.76 -12.57 -0.76
N LEU A 93 7.56 -12.00 -0.79
CA LEU A 93 6.59 -12.12 0.30
C LEU A 93 6.21 -13.58 0.56
N ILE A 94 5.96 -14.36 -0.50
CA ILE A 94 5.63 -15.80 -0.40
C ILE A 94 6.82 -16.58 0.19
N GLN A 95 8.02 -16.40 -0.37
CA GLN A 95 9.23 -17.14 0.05
C GLN A 95 9.65 -16.84 1.49
N ARG A 96 9.32 -15.65 2.00
CA ARG A 96 9.62 -15.24 3.37
C ARG A 96 8.45 -15.44 4.33
N HIS A 97 7.40 -16.10 3.87
CA HIS A 97 6.21 -16.38 4.69
C HIS A 97 5.72 -15.10 5.39
N ALA A 98 5.51 -14.04 4.59
CA ALA A 98 5.06 -12.75 5.12
C ALA A 98 3.84 -12.94 6.02
N THR A 99 3.91 -12.43 7.25
CA THR A 99 2.80 -12.48 8.20
C THR A 99 1.69 -11.55 7.72
N LEU A 100 0.51 -12.10 7.49
CA LEU A 100 -0.67 -11.36 7.08
C LEU A 100 -1.75 -11.50 8.15
N SER A 101 -1.92 -10.46 8.97
CA SER A 101 -2.91 -10.46 10.05
C SER A 101 -4.28 -10.05 9.51
N PRO A 102 -5.36 -10.79 9.91
CA PRO A 102 -6.72 -10.44 9.53
C PRO A 102 -7.20 -9.17 10.25
N CYS A 103 -8.15 -8.47 9.64
CA CYS A 103 -8.82 -7.33 10.28
C CYS A 103 -9.96 -7.77 11.20
N TRP A 104 -10.60 -8.87 10.90
CA TRP A 104 -11.73 -9.36 11.66
C TRP A 104 -11.83 -10.88 11.58
N THR A 105 -12.37 -11.48 12.67
CA THR A 105 -12.65 -12.92 12.76
C THR A 105 -14.02 -13.10 13.40
N LYS A 106 -14.88 -13.89 12.78
CA LYS A 106 -16.18 -14.27 13.33
C LYS A 106 -16.40 -15.77 13.15
N GLY A 107 -16.51 -16.48 14.27
CA GLY A 107 -16.51 -17.94 14.27
C GLY A 107 -15.19 -18.49 13.70
N LYS A 108 -15.29 -19.31 12.67
CA LYS A 108 -14.12 -19.88 11.95
C LYS A 108 -13.67 -19.05 10.75
N THR A 109 -14.36 -17.96 10.42
CA THR A 109 -14.07 -17.14 9.23
C THR A 109 -13.21 -15.95 9.61
N THR A 110 -12.14 -15.76 8.87
CA THR A 110 -11.22 -14.63 9.01
C THR A 110 -11.17 -13.83 7.71
N TRP A 111 -11.17 -12.51 7.82
CA TRP A 111 -11.05 -11.59 6.70
C TRP A 111 -9.71 -10.88 6.71
N LEU A 112 -8.98 -11.04 5.63
CA LEU A 112 -7.74 -10.33 5.39
C LEU A 112 -8.05 -9.03 4.63
N PRO A 113 -7.68 -7.85 5.17
CA PRO A 113 -7.94 -6.60 4.49
C PRO A 113 -7.10 -6.47 3.23
N LEU A 114 -7.74 -5.97 2.17
CA LEU A 114 -7.12 -5.43 0.97
C LEU A 114 -7.58 -3.98 0.84
N ASP A 115 -6.75 -3.07 1.34
CA ASP A 115 -7.04 -1.66 1.40
C ASP A 115 -6.62 -0.96 0.12
N ILE A 116 -7.55 -0.27 -0.51
CA ILE A 116 -7.32 0.50 -1.72
C ILE A 116 -7.48 1.97 -1.40
N ASP A 117 -6.43 2.75 -1.61
CA ASP A 117 -6.46 4.19 -1.33
C ASP A 117 -5.47 4.95 -2.21
N GLY A 118 -5.77 6.22 -2.47
CA GLY A 118 -4.94 7.14 -3.23
C GLY A 118 -4.29 8.19 -2.32
N SER A 119 -3.05 8.57 -2.61
CA SER A 119 -2.38 9.62 -1.86
C SER A 119 -1.63 10.56 -2.78
N PRO A 120 -2.10 11.82 -2.94
CA PRO A 120 -1.41 12.79 -3.79
C PRO A 120 0.01 13.06 -3.34
N PHE A 121 0.95 13.10 -4.29
CA PHE A 121 2.35 13.42 -4.12
C PHE A 121 2.60 14.85 -4.59
N ASP A 122 3.08 15.71 -3.71
CA ASP A 122 3.37 17.09 -4.03
C ASP A 122 4.64 17.20 -4.91
N ASN A 123 4.43 17.66 -6.13
CA ASN A 123 5.48 17.97 -7.09
C ASN A 123 5.30 19.39 -7.66
N SER A 124 4.75 20.30 -6.84
CA SER A 124 4.63 21.72 -7.17
C SER A 124 5.97 22.29 -7.59
N ASP A 125 5.94 23.33 -8.42
CA ASP A 125 7.12 24.01 -8.97
C ASP A 125 8.01 23.15 -9.87
N THR A 126 7.49 22.01 -10.37
CA THR A 126 8.20 21.16 -11.33
C THR A 126 7.44 21.05 -12.65
N LYS A 127 8.20 20.84 -13.74
CA LYS A 127 7.66 20.63 -15.12
C LYS A 127 7.72 19.15 -15.53
N LYS A 128 7.52 18.24 -14.59
CA LYS A 128 7.57 16.79 -14.87
C LYS A 128 6.32 16.35 -15.64
N GLU A 129 6.47 15.39 -16.54
CA GLU A 129 5.33 14.77 -17.24
C GLU A 129 4.31 14.21 -16.24
N GLY A 130 3.02 14.51 -16.45
CA GLY A 130 1.92 14.03 -15.61
C GLY A 130 1.64 14.88 -14.36
N VAL A 131 2.53 15.80 -14.00
CA VAL A 131 2.25 16.75 -12.92
C VAL A 131 1.12 17.66 -13.36
N SER A 132 0.10 17.75 -12.54
CA SER A 132 -1.10 18.56 -12.77
C SER A 132 -1.86 18.77 -11.47
N ARG A 133 -2.87 19.63 -11.46
CA ARG A 133 -3.65 19.98 -10.28
C ARG A 133 -4.33 18.77 -9.68
N THR A 134 -4.02 18.46 -8.42
CA THR A 134 -4.62 17.38 -7.64
C THR A 134 -5.91 17.86 -6.95
N TYR A 135 -6.72 16.91 -6.47
CA TYR A 135 -7.94 17.24 -5.70
C TYR A 135 -7.63 17.94 -4.36
N LYS A 136 -6.40 17.86 -3.85
CA LYS A 136 -5.95 18.58 -2.65
C LYS A 136 -5.51 20.01 -2.93
N GLY A 137 -5.54 20.46 -4.18
CA GLY A 137 -5.30 21.84 -4.54
C GLY A 137 -3.82 22.24 -4.71
N PHE A 138 -2.92 21.28 -4.90
CA PHE A 138 -1.53 21.48 -5.31
C PHE A 138 -1.22 20.70 -6.59
N ASP A 139 -0.10 21.02 -7.23
CA ASP A 139 0.32 20.33 -8.46
C ASP A 139 1.19 19.13 -8.13
N GLY A 140 0.86 17.96 -8.71
CA GLY A 140 1.56 16.73 -8.39
C GLY A 140 1.05 15.51 -9.14
N PHE A 141 1.30 14.35 -8.56
CA PHE A 141 0.75 13.08 -8.98
C PHE A 141 -0.33 12.59 -7.99
N THR A 142 -1.20 11.70 -8.45
CA THR A 142 -2.20 11.05 -7.57
C THR A 142 -2.06 9.52 -7.68
N PRO A 143 -0.96 8.94 -7.15
CA PRO A 143 -0.79 7.50 -7.18
C PRO A 143 -1.86 6.78 -6.37
N LEU A 144 -2.19 5.57 -6.84
CA LEU A 144 -3.12 4.65 -6.20
C LEU A 144 -2.34 3.45 -5.66
N PHE A 145 -2.74 2.96 -4.48
CA PHE A 145 -2.07 1.90 -3.76
C PHE A 145 -3.04 0.82 -3.31
N ALA A 146 -2.56 -0.43 -3.24
CA ALA A 146 -3.27 -1.56 -2.67
C ALA A 146 -2.41 -2.27 -1.63
N TYR A 147 -2.89 -2.28 -0.37
CA TYR A 147 -2.20 -2.86 0.77
C TYR A 147 -2.90 -4.11 1.27
N ALA A 148 -2.15 -5.19 1.49
CA ALA A 148 -2.65 -6.45 2.03
C ALA A 148 -2.22 -6.67 3.49
N GLY A 149 -3.17 -7.13 4.32
CA GLY A 149 -2.95 -7.41 5.75
C GLY A 149 -2.83 -6.15 6.61
N LYS A 150 -2.95 -6.32 7.92
CA LYS A 150 -2.74 -5.20 8.87
C LYS A 150 -1.30 -4.68 8.89
N GLU A 151 -0.36 -5.47 8.41
CA GLU A 151 1.04 -5.09 8.22
C GLU A 151 1.22 -4.10 7.07
N GLY A 152 0.28 -4.08 6.11
CA GLY A 152 0.26 -3.16 4.99
C GLY A 152 1.30 -3.49 3.93
N TYR A 153 1.41 -4.76 3.52
CA TYR A 153 2.26 -5.11 2.38
C TYR A 153 1.67 -4.58 1.08
N LEU A 154 2.47 -3.89 0.30
CA LEU A 154 2.04 -3.28 -0.94
C LEU A 154 1.99 -4.34 -2.05
N VAL A 155 0.78 -4.65 -2.54
CA VAL A 155 0.57 -5.65 -3.59
C VAL A 155 0.38 -5.05 -4.97
N HIS A 156 -0.04 -3.79 -5.04
CA HIS A 156 -0.10 -3.04 -6.29
C HIS A 156 0.01 -1.53 -6.04
N ALA A 157 0.62 -0.81 -6.99
CA ALA A 157 0.62 0.63 -7.06
C ALA A 157 0.64 1.08 -8.52
N GLU A 158 0.02 2.21 -8.80
CA GLU A 158 -0.02 2.84 -10.11
C GLU A 158 0.24 4.34 -9.95
N LEU A 159 1.23 4.88 -10.67
CA LEU A 159 1.45 6.32 -10.73
C LEU A 159 0.44 6.93 -11.69
N ARG A 160 -0.28 7.94 -11.24
CA ARG A 160 -1.32 8.64 -12.01
C ARG A 160 -1.05 10.14 -12.10
N PRO A 161 -1.39 10.79 -13.22
CA PRO A 161 -1.37 12.25 -13.30
C PRO A 161 -2.23 12.90 -12.22
N GLY A 162 -1.84 14.07 -11.73
CA GLY A 162 -2.54 14.76 -10.65
C GLY A 162 -4.02 15.00 -10.89
N LYS A 163 -4.40 15.34 -12.14
CA LYS A 163 -5.78 15.59 -12.56
C LYS A 163 -6.62 14.34 -12.81
N GLN A 164 -5.99 13.13 -12.80
CA GLN A 164 -6.72 11.90 -13.09
C GLN A 164 -7.71 11.59 -11.96
N HIS A 165 -8.96 11.37 -12.32
CA HIS A 165 -9.98 11.00 -11.35
C HIS A 165 -9.69 9.60 -10.77
N VAL A 166 -9.95 9.40 -9.47
CA VAL A 166 -9.66 8.15 -8.78
C VAL A 166 -10.33 6.93 -9.41
N GLN A 167 -11.51 7.10 -10.01
CA GLN A 167 -12.26 6.04 -10.67
C GLN A 167 -11.75 5.69 -12.08
N ASP A 168 -10.92 6.53 -12.69
CA ASP A 168 -10.36 6.24 -14.02
C ASP A 168 -9.46 5.00 -13.94
N ASN A 169 -9.80 4.00 -14.76
CA ASN A 169 -9.08 2.71 -14.82
C ASN A 169 -9.07 1.91 -13.49
N MET A 170 -9.92 2.29 -12.52
CA MET A 170 -10.00 1.63 -11.21
C MET A 170 -10.37 0.14 -11.28
N PRO A 171 -11.32 -0.31 -12.16
CA PRO A 171 -11.64 -1.73 -12.28
C PRO A 171 -10.43 -2.60 -12.62
N SER A 172 -9.57 -2.17 -13.55
CA SER A 172 -8.36 -2.90 -13.94
C SER A 172 -7.33 -2.97 -12.81
N PHE A 173 -7.14 -1.85 -12.10
CA PHE A 173 -6.30 -1.78 -10.91
C PHE A 173 -6.76 -2.77 -9.84
N LEU A 174 -8.06 -2.77 -9.54
CA LEU A 174 -8.67 -3.61 -8.52
C LEU A 174 -8.53 -5.10 -8.83
N VAL A 175 -8.80 -5.51 -10.08
CA VAL A 175 -8.58 -6.91 -10.53
C VAL A 175 -7.13 -7.33 -10.30
N THR A 176 -6.17 -6.48 -10.67
CA THR A 176 -4.74 -6.77 -10.50
C THR A 176 -4.36 -6.89 -9.03
N ALA A 177 -4.84 -5.99 -8.18
CA ALA A 177 -4.60 -5.99 -6.74
C ALA A 177 -5.16 -7.27 -6.08
N ILE A 178 -6.41 -7.63 -6.39
CA ILE A 178 -7.06 -8.83 -5.86
C ILE A 178 -6.28 -10.09 -6.26
N ARG A 179 -5.91 -10.23 -7.54
CA ARG A 179 -5.19 -11.42 -8.04
C ARG A 179 -3.81 -11.57 -7.44
N ARG A 180 -3.11 -10.47 -7.16
CA ARG A 180 -1.82 -10.50 -6.46
C ARG A 180 -1.99 -10.83 -4.98
N ALA A 181 -2.97 -10.23 -4.30
CA ALA A 181 -3.26 -10.54 -2.90
C ALA A 181 -3.61 -12.03 -2.70
N ARG A 182 -4.35 -12.63 -3.61
CA ARG A 182 -4.67 -14.08 -3.58
C ARG A 182 -3.47 -14.99 -3.67
N GLN A 183 -2.36 -14.54 -4.25
CA GLN A 183 -1.12 -15.35 -4.25
C GLN A 183 -0.48 -15.42 -2.86
N LEU A 184 -0.82 -14.50 -1.96
CA LEU A 184 -0.24 -14.41 -0.62
C LEU A 184 -1.04 -15.16 0.43
N THR A 185 -2.32 -15.44 0.19
CA THR A 185 -3.21 -16.01 1.21
C THR A 185 -4.36 -16.81 0.61
N SER A 186 -4.78 -17.85 1.32
CA SER A 186 -6.03 -18.57 1.09
C SER A 186 -7.21 -18.03 1.94
N SER A 187 -6.95 -17.09 2.84
CA SER A 187 -8.00 -16.44 3.65
C SER A 187 -8.93 -15.61 2.78
N ARG A 188 -10.13 -15.35 3.27
CA ARG A 188 -11.06 -14.45 2.59
C ARG A 188 -10.48 -13.04 2.51
N LEU A 189 -10.44 -12.48 1.30
CA LEU A 189 -10.06 -11.08 1.12
C LEU A 189 -11.27 -10.20 1.39
N LEU A 190 -11.02 -9.08 2.10
CA LEU A 190 -11.97 -8.00 2.30
C LEU A 190 -11.41 -6.73 1.64
N VAL A 191 -11.97 -6.38 0.49
CA VAL A 191 -11.65 -5.11 -0.18
C VAL A 191 -12.28 -3.97 0.60
N ARG A 192 -11.48 -2.96 0.97
CA ARG A 192 -11.96 -1.74 1.62
C ARG A 192 -11.60 -0.53 0.78
N MET A 193 -12.56 0.34 0.56
CA MET A 193 -12.38 1.55 -0.24
C MET A 193 -13.15 2.73 0.35
N ASP A 194 -12.61 3.93 0.17
CA ASP A 194 -13.24 5.18 0.58
C ASP A 194 -14.40 5.61 -0.37
N ALA A 195 -15.06 6.70 -0.04
CA ALA A 195 -16.19 7.23 -0.80
C ALA A 195 -15.78 7.79 -2.19
N GLY A 196 -14.50 8.07 -2.42
CA GLY A 196 -13.99 8.45 -3.75
C GLY A 196 -14.11 7.30 -4.75
N ASN A 197 -14.11 6.07 -4.26
CA ASN A 197 -14.19 4.84 -5.03
C ASN A 197 -15.63 4.26 -5.13
N ASP A 198 -16.65 5.01 -4.70
CA ASP A 198 -18.06 4.63 -4.82
C ASP A 198 -18.51 4.65 -6.29
N ALA A 199 -18.34 3.50 -6.95
CA ALA A 199 -18.77 3.27 -8.33
C ALA A 199 -19.27 1.84 -8.50
N GLU A 200 -20.36 1.69 -9.26
CA GLU A 200 -20.95 0.40 -9.58
C GLU A 200 -19.93 -0.56 -10.23
N ALA A 201 -19.08 -0.05 -11.11
CA ALA A 201 -18.02 -0.83 -11.76
C ALA A 201 -17.07 -1.49 -10.76
N ASN A 202 -16.74 -0.83 -9.63
CA ASN A 202 -15.89 -1.39 -8.59
C ASN A 202 -16.61 -2.48 -7.80
N VAL A 203 -17.88 -2.29 -7.49
CA VAL A 203 -18.74 -3.32 -6.88
C VAL A 203 -18.83 -4.55 -7.80
N HIS A 204 -19.01 -4.34 -9.09
CA HIS A 204 -19.06 -5.42 -10.09
C HIS A 204 -17.76 -6.22 -10.15
N VAL A 205 -16.61 -5.56 -10.09
CA VAL A 205 -15.31 -6.26 -10.02
C VAL A 205 -15.23 -7.14 -8.78
N CYS A 206 -15.58 -6.61 -7.60
CA CYS A 206 -15.56 -7.38 -6.37
C CYS A 206 -16.50 -8.61 -6.43
N LEU A 207 -17.68 -8.45 -7.03
CA LEU A 207 -18.62 -9.53 -7.21
C LEU A 207 -18.11 -10.59 -8.17
N LYS A 208 -17.58 -10.19 -9.33
CA LYS A 208 -16.98 -11.11 -10.34
C LYS A 208 -15.78 -11.86 -9.83
N GLU A 209 -14.88 -11.17 -9.13
CA GLU A 209 -13.70 -11.76 -8.51
C GLU A 209 -14.03 -12.54 -7.21
N ASP A 210 -15.30 -12.67 -6.84
CA ASP A 210 -15.79 -13.35 -5.63
C ASP A 210 -15.01 -12.98 -4.36
N VAL A 211 -14.84 -11.68 -4.11
CA VAL A 211 -14.24 -11.14 -2.88
C VAL A 211 -15.29 -10.41 -2.04
N ASP A 212 -15.10 -10.44 -0.74
CA ASP A 212 -15.90 -9.64 0.18
C ASP A 212 -15.45 -8.18 0.13
N PHE A 213 -16.37 -7.25 0.42
CA PHE A 213 -16.03 -5.82 0.36
C PHE A 213 -16.83 -4.97 1.35
N VAL A 214 -16.22 -3.85 1.73
CA VAL A 214 -16.84 -2.71 2.42
C VAL A 214 -16.37 -1.45 1.70
N ILE A 215 -17.27 -0.83 0.94
CA ILE A 215 -17.00 0.39 0.18
C ILE A 215 -17.84 1.51 0.77
N LYS A 216 -17.19 2.58 1.26
CA LYS A 216 -17.91 3.74 1.78
C LYS A 216 -18.67 4.41 0.64
N ARG A 217 -19.98 4.66 0.87
CA ARG A 217 -20.85 5.26 -0.13
C ARG A 217 -20.71 6.78 -0.14
N ASN A 218 -20.72 7.38 -1.30
CA ASN A 218 -20.79 8.82 -1.49
C ASN A 218 -22.25 9.22 -1.74
N LEU A 219 -22.86 9.93 -0.82
CA LEU A 219 -24.26 10.37 -0.92
C LEU A 219 -24.48 11.42 -2.02
N ARG A 220 -23.41 12.05 -2.53
CA ARG A 220 -23.50 13.09 -3.57
C ARG A 220 -24.51 14.18 -3.21
N ARG A 221 -25.63 14.25 -3.95
CA ARG A 221 -26.71 15.24 -3.76
C ARG A 221 -27.94 14.67 -3.04
N GLU A 222 -27.83 13.48 -2.47
CA GLU A 222 -28.95 12.87 -1.76
C GLU A 222 -29.26 13.65 -0.47
N SER A 223 -30.55 13.86 -0.21
CA SER A 223 -30.99 14.58 0.99
C SER A 223 -30.81 13.74 2.24
N LYS A 224 -30.02 14.24 3.19
CA LYS A 224 -29.82 13.59 4.48
C LYS A 224 -31.13 13.52 5.29
N ALA A 225 -31.98 14.57 5.22
CA ALA A 225 -33.30 14.59 5.88
C ALA A 225 -34.24 13.52 5.32
N LEU A 226 -34.20 13.28 3.99
CA LEU A 226 -34.96 12.19 3.37
C LEU A 226 -34.48 10.82 3.85
N TRP A 227 -33.15 10.65 3.99
CA TRP A 227 -32.59 9.43 4.57
C TRP A 227 -33.05 9.20 6.01
N PHE A 228 -33.17 10.26 6.81
CA PHE A 228 -33.70 10.16 8.17
C PHE A 228 -35.18 9.74 8.17
N GLN A 229 -36.00 10.32 7.32
CA GLN A 229 -37.40 9.92 7.18
C GLN A 229 -37.54 8.44 6.80
N ILE A 230 -36.77 7.97 5.83
CA ILE A 230 -36.77 6.55 5.44
C ILE A 230 -36.31 5.68 6.61
N ALA A 231 -35.20 6.08 7.29
CA ALA A 231 -34.62 5.33 8.39
C ALA A 231 -35.53 5.25 9.62
N SER A 232 -36.25 6.33 9.96
CA SER A 232 -37.21 6.35 11.07
C SER A 232 -38.43 5.46 10.84
N GLN A 233 -38.84 5.30 9.56
CA GLN A 233 -39.97 4.46 9.20
C GLN A 233 -39.64 2.98 9.00
N LYS A 234 -38.47 2.67 8.43
CA LYS A 234 -38.12 1.31 7.99
C LYS A 234 -36.93 0.72 8.72
N GLY A 235 -36.17 1.54 9.42
CA GLY A 235 -34.97 1.17 10.11
C GLY A 235 -35.19 0.71 11.54
N ARG A 236 -34.13 0.22 12.14
CA ARG A 236 -34.08 -0.12 13.56
C ARG A 236 -33.44 1.04 14.32
N ARG A 237 -34.08 1.52 15.36
CA ARG A 237 -33.48 2.48 16.29
C ARG A 237 -32.32 1.83 17.05
N VAL A 238 -31.18 2.51 17.13
CA VAL A 238 -29.93 1.97 17.71
C VAL A 238 -29.26 2.89 18.70
N ASP A 239 -29.82 4.09 18.95
CA ASP A 239 -29.34 4.95 20.05
C ASP A 239 -29.67 4.35 21.42
N ASP A 240 -28.91 4.75 22.43
CA ASP A 240 -29.05 4.29 23.81
C ASP A 240 -30.22 5.01 24.57
N GLY A 241 -30.86 6.00 23.94
CA GLY A 241 -31.90 6.82 24.54
C GLY A 241 -31.43 7.76 25.66
N GLN A 242 -30.12 7.80 25.95
CA GLN A 242 -29.55 8.63 27.03
C GLN A 242 -29.15 10.02 26.57
N SER A 243 -28.89 10.19 25.29
CA SER A 243 -28.50 11.47 24.69
C SER A 243 -29.75 12.26 24.27
N GLU A 244 -30.14 13.28 25.05
CA GLU A 244 -31.24 14.16 24.70
C GLU A 244 -31.00 14.79 23.31
N GLY A 245 -32.08 14.81 22.49
CA GLY A 245 -32.04 15.41 21.15
C GLY A 245 -31.22 14.62 20.11
N VAL A 246 -30.85 13.38 20.36
CA VAL A 246 -30.17 12.51 19.39
C VAL A 246 -31.01 11.28 19.10
N GLN A 247 -31.25 11.02 17.81
CA GLN A 247 -31.92 9.80 17.35
C GLN A 247 -31.07 9.14 16.26
N THR A 248 -30.79 7.85 16.42
CA THR A 248 -29.99 7.10 15.45
C THR A 248 -30.74 5.85 14.98
N TYR A 249 -30.81 5.71 13.69
CA TYR A 249 -31.45 4.57 13.03
C TYR A 249 -30.48 3.85 12.08
N GLU A 250 -30.61 2.55 12.00
CA GLU A 250 -29.86 1.66 11.12
C GLU A 250 -30.78 1.01 10.09
N LEU A 251 -30.35 1.02 8.84
CA LEU A 251 -31.01 0.38 7.70
C LEU A 251 -30.06 -0.64 7.07
N CYS A 252 -30.61 -1.81 6.72
CA CYS A 252 -29.95 -2.81 5.90
C CYS A 252 -30.81 -3.09 4.68
N LEU A 253 -30.43 -2.62 3.51
CA LEU A 253 -31.20 -2.69 2.27
C LEU A 253 -30.55 -3.70 1.32
N PRO A 254 -31.23 -4.83 1.00
CA PRO A 254 -30.74 -5.79 0.02
C PRO A 254 -30.60 -5.14 -1.37
N GLN A 255 -29.50 -5.45 -2.04
CA GLN A 255 -29.18 -5.02 -3.39
C GLN A 255 -28.94 -6.23 -4.29
N LYS A 256 -29.21 -6.07 -5.57
CA LYS A 256 -28.95 -7.09 -6.59
C LYS A 256 -28.24 -6.47 -7.77
N ALA A 257 -27.22 -7.17 -8.29
CA ALA A 257 -26.55 -6.80 -9.52
C ALA A 257 -26.64 -7.97 -10.51
N ALA A 258 -27.09 -7.68 -11.73
CA ALA A 258 -27.06 -8.63 -12.84
C ALA A 258 -25.80 -8.40 -13.67
N ILE A 259 -24.91 -9.37 -13.70
CA ILE A 259 -23.60 -9.24 -14.36
C ILE A 259 -23.35 -10.52 -15.16
N ASP A 260 -23.15 -10.39 -16.47
CA ASP A 260 -22.87 -11.50 -17.40
C ASP A 260 -23.86 -12.69 -17.23
N GLY A 261 -25.15 -12.37 -17.09
CA GLY A 261 -26.24 -13.37 -16.92
C GLY A 261 -26.35 -13.96 -15.51
N ASN A 262 -25.47 -13.62 -14.57
CA ASN A 262 -25.55 -14.05 -13.18
C ASN A 262 -26.11 -12.93 -12.29
N THR A 263 -26.87 -13.34 -11.26
CA THR A 263 -27.40 -12.40 -10.26
C THR A 263 -26.57 -12.52 -8.98
N TYR A 264 -26.01 -11.40 -8.55
CA TYR A 264 -25.24 -11.28 -7.31
C TYR A 264 -26.04 -10.49 -6.29
N THR A 265 -25.87 -10.81 -5.00
CA THR A 265 -26.49 -10.12 -3.89
C THR A 265 -25.44 -9.47 -2.99
N TYR A 266 -25.74 -8.28 -2.52
CA TYR A 266 -24.97 -7.53 -1.52
C TYR A 266 -25.93 -6.64 -0.74
N VAL A 267 -25.48 -5.88 0.22
CA VAL A 267 -26.36 -5.03 1.02
C VAL A 267 -25.83 -3.60 1.07
N GLN A 268 -26.74 -2.65 1.20
CA GLN A 268 -26.44 -1.31 1.63
C GLN A 268 -26.72 -1.23 3.13
N VAL A 269 -25.71 -0.93 3.92
CA VAL A 269 -25.85 -0.67 5.36
C VAL A 269 -25.71 0.83 5.58
N THR A 270 -26.74 1.43 6.17
CA THR A 270 -26.79 2.88 6.36
C THR A 270 -27.17 3.19 7.80
N GLN A 271 -26.44 4.09 8.43
CA GLN A 271 -26.77 4.68 9.72
C GLN A 271 -27.10 6.15 9.51
N VAL A 272 -28.20 6.59 10.10
CA VAL A 272 -28.63 7.98 10.06
C VAL A 272 -28.83 8.48 11.47
N THR A 273 -28.17 9.58 11.79
CA THR A 273 -28.27 10.24 13.09
C THR A 273 -28.88 11.63 12.89
N GLU A 274 -29.97 11.93 13.61
CA GLU A 274 -30.51 13.27 13.76
C GLU A 274 -30.04 13.87 15.08
N ARG A 275 -29.65 15.13 15.06
CA ARG A 275 -29.36 15.95 16.24
C ARG A 275 -30.24 17.17 16.25
N THR A 276 -31.04 17.34 17.30
CA THR A 276 -31.92 18.49 17.52
C THR A 276 -31.43 19.40 18.62
N MET A 277 -30.38 18.96 19.34
CA MET A 277 -29.73 19.75 20.42
C MET A 277 -28.23 19.84 20.22
N GLU A 278 -27.66 20.99 20.52
CA GLU A 278 -26.21 21.19 20.60
C GLU A 278 -25.63 20.50 21.86
N ARG A 279 -24.31 20.32 21.88
CA ARG A 279 -23.60 19.69 23.03
C ARG A 279 -23.77 20.46 24.34
N ASN A 280 -24.10 21.77 24.29
CA ASN A 280 -24.35 22.64 25.42
C ASN A 280 -25.81 22.59 25.93
N GLY A 281 -26.67 21.74 25.32
CA GLY A 281 -28.08 21.60 25.70
C GLY A 281 -29.02 22.61 25.01
N GLN A 282 -28.55 23.43 24.08
CA GLN A 282 -29.38 24.37 23.35
C GLN A 282 -30.08 23.67 22.20
N LEU A 283 -31.39 23.94 22.02
CA LEU A 283 -32.18 23.47 20.89
C LEU A 283 -31.69 24.09 19.59
N MET A 284 -31.48 23.26 18.58
CA MET A 284 -31.13 23.70 17.23
C MET A 284 -32.37 24.18 16.48
N LEU A 285 -32.25 25.29 15.74
CA LEU A 285 -33.33 25.80 14.90
C LEU A 285 -33.67 24.85 13.74
N VAL A 286 -32.66 24.14 13.26
CA VAL A 286 -32.81 23.14 12.19
C VAL A 286 -32.05 21.90 12.66
N PRO A 287 -32.67 20.71 12.59
CA PRO A 287 -31.96 19.48 12.90
C PRO A 287 -30.73 19.26 12.01
N ASP A 288 -29.65 18.78 12.59
CA ASP A 288 -28.48 18.33 11.86
C ASP A 288 -28.57 16.82 11.60
N TYR A 289 -28.26 16.43 10.37
CA TYR A 289 -28.34 15.04 9.93
C TYR A 289 -26.98 14.53 9.51
N GLU A 290 -26.55 13.43 10.12
CA GLU A 290 -25.37 12.68 9.72
C GLU A 290 -25.80 11.34 9.10
N VAL A 291 -25.24 11.02 7.93
CA VAL A 291 -25.53 9.77 7.22
C VAL A 291 -24.25 9.07 6.87
N GLU A 292 -24.06 7.88 7.40
CA GLU A 292 -22.99 6.96 7.01
C GLU A 292 -23.58 5.77 6.27
N SER A 293 -23.06 5.49 5.08
CA SER A 293 -23.58 4.42 4.22
C SER A 293 -22.46 3.66 3.55
N TYR A 294 -22.65 2.34 3.42
CA TYR A 294 -21.65 1.43 2.87
C TYR A 294 -22.31 0.39 1.97
N TRP A 295 -21.65 0.06 0.86
CA TRP A 295 -21.89 -1.15 0.10
C TRP A 295 -21.12 -2.28 0.74
N VAL A 296 -21.79 -3.38 1.09
CA VAL A 296 -21.20 -4.47 1.86
C VAL A 296 -21.58 -5.81 1.27
N ARG A 297 -20.60 -6.68 1.11
CA ARG A 297 -20.80 -8.10 0.89
C ARG A 297 -19.88 -8.87 1.81
N LEU A 298 -20.47 -9.75 2.63
CA LEU A 298 -19.75 -10.71 3.47
C LEU A 298 -20.40 -12.08 3.21
N LYS A 299 -19.77 -12.89 2.38
CA LYS A 299 -20.30 -14.18 1.93
C LYS A 299 -20.56 -15.13 3.11
N GLY A 300 -21.79 -15.62 3.21
CA GLY A 300 -22.24 -16.49 4.31
C GLY A 300 -22.50 -15.74 5.63
N TYR A 301 -22.68 -14.41 5.55
CA TYR A 301 -23.06 -13.57 6.67
C TYR A 301 -24.24 -12.68 6.26
N GLU A 302 -25.45 -13.12 6.62
CA GLU A 302 -26.69 -12.52 6.08
C GLU A 302 -27.15 -11.28 6.86
N HIS A 303 -26.81 -11.17 8.16
CA HIS A 303 -27.27 -10.09 9.02
C HIS A 303 -26.11 -9.16 9.39
N VAL A 304 -25.72 -8.30 8.45
CA VAL A 304 -24.66 -7.30 8.67
C VAL A 304 -25.25 -6.09 9.38
N ARG A 305 -24.67 -5.71 10.52
CA ARG A 305 -25.01 -4.50 11.27
C ARG A 305 -23.99 -3.40 11.02
N MET A 306 -24.36 -2.15 11.25
CA MET A 306 -23.41 -1.04 11.14
C MET A 306 -22.21 -1.22 12.08
N SER A 307 -22.40 -1.76 13.28
CA SER A 307 -21.30 -2.09 14.20
C SER A 307 -20.27 -3.06 13.61
N ASP A 308 -20.71 -4.06 12.84
CA ASP A 308 -19.82 -4.98 12.13
C ASP A 308 -19.07 -4.24 11.00
N VAL A 309 -19.79 -3.39 10.24
CA VAL A 309 -19.21 -2.59 9.16
C VAL A 309 -18.14 -1.64 9.70
N LEU A 310 -18.44 -0.93 10.78
CA LEU A 310 -17.49 0.00 11.42
C LEU A 310 -16.28 -0.74 11.95
N ALA A 311 -16.46 -1.91 12.58
CA ALA A 311 -15.35 -2.75 13.06
C ALA A 311 -14.45 -3.23 11.90
N LEU A 312 -15.04 -3.58 10.75
CA LEU A 312 -14.32 -3.98 9.54
C LEU A 312 -13.59 -2.81 8.88
N TYR A 313 -14.19 -1.62 8.90
CA TYR A 313 -13.70 -0.43 8.19
C TYR A 313 -12.72 0.42 9.02
N HIS A 314 -12.80 0.34 10.35
CA HIS A 314 -12.06 1.21 11.27
C HIS A 314 -10.55 1.29 10.98
N ASP A 315 -9.92 0.14 10.78
CA ASP A 315 -8.47 0.07 10.53
C ASP A 315 -8.06 0.55 9.11
N HIS A 316 -9.01 0.88 8.22
CA HIS A 316 -8.73 1.39 6.87
C HIS A 316 -7.94 2.71 6.90
N ALA A 317 -8.20 3.56 7.88
CA ALA A 317 -7.44 4.80 8.10
C ALA A 317 -5.94 4.58 8.33
N THR A 318 -5.50 3.35 8.63
CA THR A 318 -4.07 3.01 8.73
C THR A 318 -3.33 3.21 7.41
N CYS A 319 -4.03 3.25 6.26
CA CYS A 319 -3.43 3.56 4.96
C CYS A 319 -2.68 4.90 4.95
N GLU A 320 -3.15 5.90 5.69
CA GLU A 320 -2.46 7.20 5.81
C GLU A 320 -1.04 7.05 6.38
N GLN A 321 -0.85 6.11 7.32
CA GLN A 321 0.48 5.81 7.87
C GLN A 321 1.37 5.12 6.82
N PHE A 322 0.80 4.21 6.02
CA PHE A 322 1.54 3.55 4.94
C PHE A 322 1.95 4.57 3.86
N HIS A 323 1.06 5.50 3.52
CA HIS A 323 1.37 6.60 2.61
C HIS A 323 2.48 7.50 3.16
N SER A 324 2.43 7.85 4.45
CA SER A 324 3.49 8.64 5.10
C SER A 324 4.84 7.93 5.03
N GLU A 325 4.89 6.60 5.19
CA GLU A 325 6.13 5.83 5.08
C GLU A 325 6.68 5.84 3.64
N LEU A 326 5.83 5.73 2.62
CA LEU A 326 6.25 5.85 1.22
C LEU A 326 6.75 7.25 0.89
N LYS A 327 6.00 8.29 1.30
CA LYS A 327 6.31 9.69 1.02
C LYS A 327 7.58 10.14 1.72
N SER A 328 7.61 9.99 3.04
CA SER A 328 8.61 10.62 3.89
C SER A 328 9.77 9.69 4.23
N ASP A 329 9.53 8.39 4.49
CA ASP A 329 10.56 7.49 4.94
C ASP A 329 11.38 6.94 3.77
N LEU A 330 10.75 6.71 2.61
CA LEU A 330 11.38 6.32 1.35
C LEU A 330 11.61 7.49 0.39
N ASP A 331 11.27 8.73 0.78
CA ASP A 331 11.47 9.95 0.00
C ASP A 331 10.81 9.91 -1.41
N LEU A 332 9.68 9.19 -1.54
CA LEU A 332 9.02 9.01 -2.84
C LEU A 332 8.07 10.16 -3.20
N GLU A 333 7.77 11.08 -2.29
CA GLU A 333 6.83 12.17 -2.58
C GLU A 333 7.29 13.01 -3.79
N ARG A 334 8.60 13.33 -3.86
CA ARG A 334 9.20 14.06 -4.97
C ARG A 334 9.96 13.12 -5.90
N LEU A 335 9.23 12.38 -6.74
CA LEU A 335 9.81 11.45 -7.71
C LEU A 335 10.88 12.15 -8.59
N PRO A 336 12.04 11.48 -8.89
CA PRO A 336 13.26 12.17 -9.34
C PRO A 336 13.29 12.51 -10.83
N SER A 337 12.48 11.84 -11.68
CA SER A 337 12.57 11.99 -13.14
C SER A 337 11.64 13.07 -13.68
N GLY A 338 12.02 13.71 -14.79
CA GLY A 338 11.11 14.50 -15.62
C GLY A 338 10.10 13.66 -16.40
N LYS A 339 10.33 12.35 -16.56
CA LYS A 339 9.49 11.44 -17.35
C LYS A 339 8.55 10.61 -16.47
N MET A 340 7.27 10.60 -16.83
CA MET A 340 6.26 9.87 -16.05
C MET A 340 6.53 8.36 -15.98
N LYS A 341 6.92 7.73 -17.10
CA LYS A 341 7.23 6.28 -17.13
C LYS A 341 8.39 5.91 -16.20
N THR A 342 9.42 6.74 -16.14
CA THR A 342 10.56 6.52 -15.25
C THR A 342 10.14 6.68 -13.78
N ASN A 343 9.31 7.68 -13.48
CA ASN A 343 8.75 7.86 -12.16
C ASN A 343 7.82 6.69 -11.75
N ALA A 344 7.03 6.15 -12.66
CA ALA A 344 6.25 4.94 -12.42
C ALA A 344 7.15 3.74 -12.07
N LEU A 345 8.23 3.53 -12.82
CA LEU A 345 9.21 2.49 -12.53
C LEU A 345 9.89 2.70 -11.16
N VAL A 346 10.24 3.95 -10.81
CA VAL A 346 10.81 4.28 -9.47
C VAL A 346 9.80 3.98 -8.37
N LEU A 347 8.51 4.29 -8.57
CA LEU A 347 7.45 3.95 -7.62
C LEU A 347 7.34 2.44 -7.41
N VAL A 348 7.42 1.63 -8.47
CA VAL A 348 7.38 0.16 -8.37
C VAL A 348 8.62 -0.39 -7.66
N MET A 349 9.82 0.17 -7.92
CA MET A 349 11.02 -0.19 -7.13
C MET A 349 10.88 0.24 -5.68
N GLY A 350 10.28 1.40 -5.41
CA GLY A 350 9.93 1.85 -4.06
C GLY A 350 8.99 0.89 -3.35
N ALA A 351 7.98 0.38 -4.04
CA ALA A 351 7.08 -0.65 -3.53
C ALA A 351 7.81 -1.96 -3.17
N PHE A 352 8.74 -2.38 -4.01
CA PHE A 352 9.60 -3.54 -3.74
C PHE A 352 10.44 -3.33 -2.48
N VAL A 353 11.09 -2.17 -2.35
CA VAL A 353 11.92 -1.80 -1.17
C VAL A 353 11.05 -1.69 0.08
N TYR A 354 9.88 -1.08 -0.03
CA TYR A 354 8.91 -0.98 1.07
C TYR A 354 8.56 -2.36 1.63
N ASN A 355 8.23 -3.32 0.76
CA ASN A 355 7.94 -4.69 1.15
C ASN A 355 9.14 -5.40 1.78
N LEU A 356 10.33 -5.20 1.21
CA LEU A 356 11.59 -5.76 1.76
C LEU A 356 11.86 -5.25 3.18
N LEU A 357 11.78 -3.93 3.39
CA LEU A 357 11.98 -3.32 4.71
C LEU A 357 10.89 -3.73 5.69
N ARG A 358 9.63 -3.86 5.23
CA ARG A 358 8.51 -4.35 6.04
C ARG A 358 8.76 -5.77 6.52
N LEU A 359 9.23 -6.68 5.65
CA LEU A 359 9.62 -8.05 6.02
C LEU A 359 10.74 -8.07 7.05
N ILE A 360 11.81 -7.30 6.83
CA ILE A 360 12.91 -7.17 7.81
C ILE A 360 12.35 -6.70 9.16
N GLY A 361 11.48 -5.68 9.14
CA GLY A 361 10.85 -5.16 10.35
C GLY A 361 10.02 -6.20 11.10
N GLN A 362 9.27 -7.04 10.40
CA GLN A 362 8.47 -8.12 10.99
C GLN A 362 9.36 -9.23 11.57
N ASP A 363 10.41 -9.64 10.85
CA ASP A 363 11.35 -10.63 11.35
C ASP A 363 12.12 -10.13 12.58
N LEU A 364 12.47 -8.84 12.63
CA LEU A 364 13.07 -8.23 13.82
C LEU A 364 12.10 -8.25 15.01
N LEU A 365 10.82 -7.95 14.81
CA LEU A 365 9.80 -7.96 15.86
C LEU A 365 9.50 -9.36 16.40
N SER A 366 9.70 -10.39 15.58
CA SER A 366 9.49 -11.78 15.99
C SER A 366 10.62 -12.34 16.90
N ASP A 367 11.77 -11.66 16.99
CA ASP A 367 12.87 -12.09 17.87
C ASP A 367 12.58 -11.68 19.32
N PRO A 368 12.60 -12.60 20.31
CA PRO A 368 12.34 -12.30 21.72
C PRO A 368 13.30 -11.27 22.34
N ARG A 369 14.48 -11.08 21.74
CA ARG A 369 15.50 -10.11 22.21
C ARG A 369 15.26 -8.70 21.66
N HIS A 370 14.16 -8.48 20.96
CA HIS A 370 13.83 -7.18 20.41
C HIS A 370 13.69 -6.13 21.53
N PRO A 371 14.33 -4.94 21.44
CA PRO A 371 14.39 -3.97 22.54
C PRO A 371 13.10 -3.18 22.79
N LEU A 372 11.99 -3.49 22.11
CA LEU A 372 10.71 -2.82 22.37
C LEU A 372 10.02 -3.40 23.59
N HIS A 373 9.65 -2.51 24.50
CA HIS A 373 8.88 -2.86 25.70
C HIS A 373 7.36 -2.95 25.46
N HIS A 374 6.89 -2.56 24.27
CA HIS A 374 5.47 -2.56 23.92
C HIS A 374 5.17 -3.50 22.77
N LYS A 375 4.00 -4.14 22.81
CA LYS A 375 3.50 -4.92 21.66
C LYS A 375 3.14 -3.97 20.53
N VAL A 376 3.89 -4.02 19.44
CA VAL A 376 3.59 -3.30 18.21
C VAL A 376 3.32 -4.28 17.09
N LYS A 377 2.39 -3.95 16.20
CA LYS A 377 2.04 -4.82 15.06
C LYS A 377 3.09 -4.72 13.95
N ARG A 378 3.77 -3.58 13.81
CA ARG A 378 4.77 -3.31 12.79
C ARG A 378 5.75 -2.22 13.22
N ARG A 379 6.92 -2.19 12.61
CA ARG A 379 7.88 -1.08 12.75
C ARG A 379 7.74 -0.09 11.61
N ARG A 380 7.93 1.19 11.92
CA ARG A 380 8.00 2.23 10.90
C ARG A 380 9.24 2.04 10.01
N ILE A 381 9.11 2.25 8.72
CA ILE A 381 10.18 2.06 7.72
C ILE A 381 11.41 2.92 8.07
N LYS A 382 11.23 4.18 8.42
CA LYS A 382 12.32 5.07 8.87
C LYS A 382 13.16 4.47 10.01
N THR A 383 12.49 3.84 10.98
CA THR A 383 13.20 3.20 12.10
C THR A 383 14.06 2.03 11.61
N ILE A 384 13.58 1.23 10.65
CA ILE A 384 14.35 0.12 10.08
C ILE A 384 15.53 0.66 9.31
N ILE A 385 15.35 1.70 8.51
CA ILE A 385 16.45 2.35 7.78
C ILE A 385 17.52 2.81 8.78
N GLN A 386 17.16 3.54 9.82
CA GLN A 386 18.08 4.12 10.78
C GLN A 386 18.79 3.10 11.68
N THR A 387 18.12 2.00 12.03
CA THR A 387 18.67 1.04 13.00
C THR A 387 19.34 -0.17 12.35
N VAL A 388 19.00 -0.48 11.11
CA VAL A 388 19.46 -1.70 10.42
C VAL A 388 20.20 -1.38 9.13
N ILE A 389 19.61 -0.59 8.24
CA ILE A 389 20.20 -0.36 6.90
C ILE A 389 21.41 0.54 6.99
N THR A 390 21.35 1.64 7.76
CA THR A 390 22.46 2.59 7.93
C THR A 390 23.37 2.24 9.11
N MET A 391 23.32 0.98 9.57
CA MET A 391 24.18 0.52 10.66
C MET A 391 25.66 0.56 10.24
N ALA A 392 26.50 1.10 11.12
CA ALA A 392 27.95 1.14 10.88
C ALA A 392 28.54 -0.28 10.75
N GLY A 393 29.24 -0.53 9.65
CA GLY A 393 29.92 -1.78 9.35
C GLY A 393 31.32 -1.54 8.78
N ARG A 394 32.17 -2.56 8.87
CA ARG A 394 33.50 -2.55 8.25
C ARG A 394 33.70 -3.82 7.44
N LEU A 395 34.11 -3.68 6.18
CA LEU A 395 34.57 -4.82 5.37
C LEU A 395 35.96 -5.21 5.75
N VAL A 396 36.18 -6.51 5.96
CA VAL A 396 37.50 -7.11 6.24
C VAL A 396 37.71 -8.22 5.22
N ARG A 397 38.79 -8.09 4.44
CA ARG A 397 39.25 -9.12 3.48
C ARG A 397 40.30 -9.99 4.14
N ARG A 398 40.04 -11.29 4.34
CA ARG A 398 40.99 -12.27 4.87
C ARG A 398 40.83 -13.60 4.16
N SER A 399 41.92 -14.26 3.82
CA SER A 399 41.91 -15.61 3.24
C SER A 399 40.93 -15.80 2.07
N ARG A 400 40.93 -14.85 1.13
CA ARG A 400 40.01 -14.82 -0.04
C ARG A 400 38.51 -14.70 0.31
N GLN A 401 38.19 -14.37 1.57
CA GLN A 401 36.82 -14.13 2.03
C GLN A 401 36.62 -12.68 2.39
N ILE A 402 35.42 -12.19 2.17
CA ILE A 402 34.98 -10.86 2.55
C ILE A 402 34.04 -11.00 3.75
N TRP A 403 34.39 -10.35 4.85
CA TRP A 403 33.63 -10.34 6.08
C TRP A 403 33.09 -8.94 6.35
N MET A 404 31.79 -8.82 6.64
CA MET A 404 31.22 -7.60 7.18
C MET A 404 31.24 -7.68 8.70
N LYS A 405 31.97 -6.81 9.35
CA LYS A 405 31.96 -6.66 10.81
C LYS A 405 30.99 -5.56 11.19
N LEU A 406 29.96 -5.90 11.95
CA LEU A 406 28.98 -4.95 12.48
C LEU A 406 29.42 -4.47 13.88
N THR A 407 28.91 -3.30 14.31
CA THR A 407 29.17 -2.79 15.65
C THR A 407 28.56 -3.73 16.72
N ARG A 408 29.34 -4.03 17.77
CA ARG A 408 28.86 -4.85 18.90
C ARG A 408 27.96 -4.08 19.88
N ARG A 409 28.00 -2.75 19.83
CA ARG A 409 27.27 -1.87 20.78
C ARG A 409 25.80 -1.67 20.42
N SER A 410 25.37 -2.06 19.23
CA SER A 410 23.97 -1.98 18.84
C SER A 410 23.24 -3.31 19.13
N GLY A 411 22.16 -3.26 19.90
CA GLY A 411 21.29 -4.42 20.12
C GLY A 411 20.71 -4.97 18.80
N TYR A 412 20.63 -4.14 17.76
CA TYR A 412 20.14 -4.54 16.45
C TYR A 412 21.14 -5.38 15.63
N SER A 413 22.42 -5.38 15.96
CA SER A 413 23.42 -6.18 15.23
C SER A 413 23.17 -7.68 15.35
N ILE A 414 22.80 -8.14 16.55
CA ILE A 414 22.47 -9.55 16.80
C ILE A 414 21.17 -9.91 16.08
N LEU A 415 20.18 -9.05 16.17
CA LEU A 415 18.88 -9.26 15.50
C LEU A 415 19.04 -9.34 13.98
N LEU A 416 19.84 -8.46 13.38
CA LEU A 416 20.14 -8.50 11.95
C LEU A 416 20.86 -9.80 11.54
N LEU A 417 21.81 -10.28 12.34
CA LEU A 417 22.47 -11.55 12.08
C LEU A 417 21.48 -12.72 12.12
N ASN A 418 20.52 -12.72 13.05
CA ASN A 418 19.50 -13.75 13.10
C ASN A 418 18.56 -13.71 11.88
N VAL A 419 18.12 -12.51 11.48
CA VAL A 419 17.34 -12.35 10.25
C VAL A 419 18.13 -12.86 9.03
N TYR A 420 19.41 -12.52 8.95
CA TYR A 420 20.29 -12.99 7.88
C TYR A 420 20.41 -14.52 7.87
N GLN A 421 20.64 -15.16 9.02
CA GLN A 421 20.72 -16.61 9.12
C GLN A 421 19.40 -17.28 8.72
N LYS A 422 18.27 -16.81 9.27
CA LYS A 422 16.91 -17.26 8.89
C LYS A 422 16.70 -17.18 7.38
N TRP A 423 17.13 -16.08 6.76
CA TRP A 423 16.96 -15.88 5.32
C TRP A 423 17.93 -16.71 4.47
N LYS A 424 19.08 -17.06 5.00
CA LYS A 424 20.05 -17.96 4.35
C LYS A 424 19.56 -19.41 4.35
N GLU A 425 19.00 -19.88 5.45
CA GLU A 425 18.50 -21.25 5.61
C GLU A 425 17.24 -21.53 4.78
N ALA A 426 16.44 -20.51 4.53
CA ALA A 426 15.21 -20.60 3.72
C ALA A 426 15.45 -20.45 2.19
N ARG A 427 16.70 -20.73 1.71
CA ARG A 427 17.04 -20.67 0.27
C ARG A 427 16.74 -21.98 -0.44
#